data_344f855b58add3f75c04f879b99f968b
#
_entry.id   344f855b58add3f75c04f879b99f968b
#
_cell.length_a   1.000
_cell.length_b   1.000
_cell.length_c   1.000
_cell.angle_alpha   90.00
_cell.angle_beta   90.00
_cell.angle_gamma   90.00
#
_symmetry.space_group_name_H-M   'P 1'
#
loop_
_entity.id
_entity.type
_entity.pdbx_description
1 polymer ?
#
loop_
_entity_poly.entity_id
_entity_poly.type
_entity_poly.pdbx_seq_one_letter_code
_entity_poly.pdbx_strand_id
1 'polypeptide(L)'
;MTGCVERIVEPADVFDDVQQGETYNPASHMIDDWYAVEAIDAQTFVINEPKSSQYDTSYLLVGETRALMFDAGSGERPAGSRSMREVAERYTGNKPISLILSHFHYDHISDAAAFDGVTLIDRPDIHAAIKDGIYTIGPLESQRMDWRPLKVAHLVADGEGLDLGGRTVEVFNLPGHTKESVVLFDRHRNLIFTGDFVYQHLGGIIAFASGSDLRAYKENSTRLLHLTNADTRFFGAHGIPRFDRNWVALLDRELDKIIKGTASYRYAAHYLAPGIPWRVYQNGDLYIYTTPLVDPPVFWSKWMWLLVATMGLLLLCLLYRIMAPRF
;
A
#
# COMPACT_ATOMS: atom_id res chain seq x y z
N MET A 1 -27.46 24.52 7.39
CA MET A 1 -26.72 24.44 6.12
C MET A 1 -26.81 22.98 5.67
N THR A 2 -27.72 22.72 4.76
CA THR A 2 -27.98 21.41 4.17
C THR A 2 -26.87 21.11 3.19
N GLY A 3 -25.88 20.31 3.59
CA GLY A 3 -24.89 19.78 2.68
C GLY A 3 -25.58 18.78 1.73
N CYS A 4 -25.63 19.12 0.46
CA CYS A 4 -25.98 18.17 -0.58
C CYS A 4 -25.02 16.99 -0.50
N VAL A 5 -25.57 15.81 -0.24
CA VAL A 5 -24.89 14.54 -0.53
C VAL A 5 -24.88 14.44 -2.04
N GLU A 6 -23.82 14.93 -2.67
CA GLU A 6 -23.63 14.71 -4.10
C GLU A 6 -23.35 13.24 -4.37
N ARG A 7 -23.89 12.80 -5.49
CA ARG A 7 -23.97 11.46 -6.03
C ARG A 7 -22.75 10.61 -5.66
N ILE A 8 -22.99 9.54 -4.94
CA ILE A 8 -22.07 8.42 -4.76
C ILE A 8 -21.59 8.03 -6.16
N VAL A 9 -20.27 8.05 -6.40
CA VAL A 9 -19.70 7.39 -7.58
C VAL A 9 -20.08 5.94 -7.40
N GLU A 10 -20.96 5.45 -8.27
CA GLU A 10 -21.37 4.04 -8.22
C GLU A 10 -20.11 3.19 -8.40
N PRO A 11 -19.95 2.11 -7.63
CA PRO A 11 -18.83 1.19 -7.81
C PRO A 11 -18.69 0.72 -9.27
N ALA A 12 -19.80 0.60 -10.01
CA ALA A 12 -19.82 0.28 -11.42
C ALA A 12 -19.02 1.27 -12.29
N ASP A 13 -19.06 2.57 -11.99
CA ASP A 13 -18.38 3.58 -12.82
C ASP A 13 -16.85 3.47 -12.76
N VAL A 14 -16.30 2.93 -11.67
CA VAL A 14 -14.85 2.69 -11.52
C VAL A 14 -14.47 1.29 -12.02
N PHE A 15 -15.36 0.30 -11.83
CA PHE A 15 -15.13 -1.07 -12.26
C PHE A 15 -15.36 -1.29 -13.77
N ASP A 16 -16.26 -0.54 -14.41
CA ASP A 16 -16.50 -0.67 -15.85
C ASP A 16 -15.28 -0.26 -16.67
N ASP A 17 -14.51 0.74 -16.23
CA ASP A 17 -13.26 1.15 -16.89
C ASP A 17 -12.18 0.07 -16.73
N VAL A 18 -12.12 -0.61 -15.58
CA VAL A 18 -11.17 -1.72 -15.33
C VAL A 18 -11.59 -3.00 -16.05
N GLN A 19 -12.89 -3.30 -16.12
CA GLN A 19 -13.40 -4.51 -16.78
C GLN A 19 -13.40 -4.43 -18.31
N GLN A 20 -13.35 -3.25 -18.92
CA GLN A 20 -13.29 -3.09 -20.36
C GLN A 20 -11.90 -3.36 -20.96
N GLY A 21 -10.92 -3.78 -20.14
CA GLY A 21 -9.62 -4.26 -20.63
C GLY A 21 -8.72 -3.16 -21.20
N GLU A 22 -8.98 -1.90 -20.88
CA GLU A 22 -8.01 -0.84 -21.11
C GLU A 22 -6.84 -1.07 -20.17
N THR A 23 -5.72 -1.45 -20.74
CA THR A 23 -4.51 -1.70 -19.98
C THR A 23 -3.95 -0.36 -19.51
N TYR A 24 -3.96 -0.11 -18.20
CA TYR A 24 -3.25 1.03 -17.59
C TYR A 24 -1.76 1.05 -17.96
N ASN A 25 -1.25 -0.08 -18.42
CA ASN A 25 0.09 -0.21 -18.93
C ASN A 25 0.10 -0.73 -20.38
N PRO A 26 -0.03 0.15 -21.40
CA PRO A 26 -0.08 -0.25 -22.81
C PRO A 26 1.25 -0.86 -23.32
N ALA A 27 2.34 -0.74 -22.56
CA ALA A 27 3.62 -1.36 -22.89
C ALA A 27 3.71 -2.82 -22.41
N SER A 28 2.78 -3.28 -21.59
CA SER A 28 2.74 -4.67 -21.13
C SER A 28 2.07 -5.60 -22.15
N HIS A 29 2.50 -6.85 -22.15
CA HIS A 29 1.93 -7.90 -23.01
C HIS A 29 1.48 -9.08 -22.16
N MET A 30 0.25 -9.55 -22.41
CA MET A 30 -0.27 -10.76 -21.75
C MET A 30 0.66 -11.95 -22.03
N ILE A 31 1.08 -12.62 -20.97
CA ILE A 31 1.92 -13.84 -21.05
C ILE A 31 1.12 -15.10 -20.77
N ASP A 32 -0.06 -14.96 -20.21
CA ASP A 32 -1.09 -15.97 -19.99
C ASP A 32 -2.45 -15.27 -19.77
N ASP A 33 -3.44 -16.02 -19.26
CA ASP A 33 -4.79 -15.51 -19.06
C ASP A 33 -4.92 -14.50 -17.88
N TRP A 34 -3.86 -14.32 -17.07
CA TRP A 34 -3.90 -13.50 -15.87
C TRP A 34 -2.83 -12.41 -15.86
N TYR A 35 -1.59 -12.75 -16.18
CA TYR A 35 -0.47 -11.84 -16.05
C TYR A 35 -0.10 -11.16 -17.37
N ALA A 36 0.25 -9.89 -17.28
CA ALA A 36 0.90 -9.15 -18.36
C ALA A 36 2.27 -8.64 -17.88
N VAL A 37 3.25 -8.68 -18.76
CA VAL A 37 4.63 -8.29 -18.42
C VAL A 37 5.14 -7.22 -19.38
N GLU A 38 5.87 -6.25 -18.83
CA GLU A 38 6.66 -5.29 -19.56
C GLU A 38 8.11 -5.34 -19.10
N ALA A 39 9.05 -5.27 -20.04
CA ALA A 39 10.45 -5.04 -19.74
C ALA A 39 10.76 -3.54 -19.75
N ILE A 40 11.09 -2.95 -18.59
CA ILE A 40 11.61 -1.58 -18.49
C ILE A 40 13.01 -1.50 -19.11
N ASP A 41 13.80 -2.52 -18.84
CA ASP A 41 15.11 -2.82 -19.42
C ASP A 41 15.36 -4.33 -19.38
N ALA A 42 16.55 -4.79 -19.79
CA ALA A 42 16.88 -6.22 -19.81
C ALA A 42 16.90 -6.92 -18.43
N GLN A 43 16.83 -6.16 -17.35
CA GLN A 43 16.97 -6.63 -15.98
C GLN A 43 15.87 -6.11 -15.03
N THR A 44 14.87 -5.40 -15.55
CA THR A 44 13.78 -4.81 -14.75
C THR A 44 12.45 -5.04 -15.43
N PHE A 45 11.55 -5.74 -14.75
CA PHE A 45 10.25 -6.13 -15.30
C PHE A 45 9.11 -5.65 -14.41
N VAL A 46 8.07 -5.16 -15.06
CA VAL A 46 6.75 -4.87 -14.47
C VAL A 46 5.89 -6.09 -14.69
N ILE A 47 5.31 -6.65 -13.66
CA ILE A 47 4.37 -7.77 -13.73
C ILE A 47 3.02 -7.25 -13.28
N ASN A 48 2.09 -7.11 -14.22
CA ASN A 48 0.75 -6.62 -13.97
C ASN A 48 -0.25 -7.78 -13.85
N GLU A 49 -1.28 -7.57 -13.06
CA GLU A 49 -2.48 -8.42 -12.98
C GLU A 49 -3.69 -7.62 -13.54
N PRO A 50 -3.87 -7.55 -14.88
CA PRO A 50 -4.84 -6.65 -15.52
C PRO A 50 -6.31 -6.97 -15.20
N LYS A 51 -6.58 -8.18 -14.69
CA LYS A 51 -7.92 -8.63 -14.32
C LYS A 51 -8.18 -8.60 -12.82
N SER A 52 -7.20 -8.16 -12.02
CA SER A 52 -7.42 -7.95 -10.59
C SER A 52 -8.28 -6.70 -10.37
N SER A 53 -8.94 -6.66 -9.24
CA SER A 53 -9.89 -5.58 -8.90
C SER A 53 -9.25 -4.20 -8.77
N GLN A 54 -7.92 -4.14 -8.58
CA GLN A 54 -7.17 -2.90 -8.38
C GLN A 54 -6.06 -2.69 -9.44
N TYR A 55 -5.99 -3.55 -10.47
CA TYR A 55 -4.91 -3.55 -11.45
C TYR A 55 -3.53 -3.59 -10.74
N ASP A 56 -3.31 -4.68 -10.04
CA ASP A 56 -2.12 -4.83 -9.19
C ASP A 56 -0.86 -4.99 -10.02
N THR A 57 0.23 -4.42 -9.50
CA THR A 57 1.52 -4.39 -10.17
C THR A 57 2.63 -4.74 -9.19
N SER A 58 3.39 -5.75 -9.54
CA SER A 58 4.61 -6.19 -8.85
C SER A 58 5.83 -6.00 -9.72
N TYR A 59 7.03 -6.01 -9.14
CA TYR A 59 8.26 -5.71 -9.87
C TYR A 59 9.32 -6.77 -9.66
N LEU A 60 10.00 -7.17 -10.76
CA LEU A 60 11.14 -8.07 -10.72
C LEU A 60 12.41 -7.33 -11.13
N LEU A 61 13.38 -7.31 -10.22
CA LEU A 61 14.69 -6.69 -10.40
C LEU A 61 15.75 -7.78 -10.45
N VAL A 62 16.41 -7.92 -11.60
CA VAL A 62 17.39 -8.99 -11.84
C VAL A 62 18.80 -8.41 -11.78
N GLY A 63 19.66 -9.00 -10.96
CA GLY A 63 21.10 -8.75 -10.95
C GLY A 63 21.88 -9.87 -11.65
N GLU A 64 23.19 -9.90 -11.47
CA GLU A 64 24.06 -10.93 -12.08
C GLU A 64 23.94 -12.28 -11.36
N THR A 65 23.76 -12.27 -10.04
CA THR A 65 23.78 -13.50 -9.21
C THR A 65 22.42 -13.90 -8.66
N ARG A 66 21.50 -12.96 -8.46
CA ARG A 66 20.16 -13.18 -7.91
C ARG A 66 19.15 -12.18 -8.43
N ALA A 67 17.88 -12.40 -8.14
CA ALA A 67 16.80 -11.48 -8.44
C ALA A 67 16.04 -11.11 -7.16
N LEU A 68 15.37 -9.96 -7.18
CA LEU A 68 14.51 -9.45 -6.12
C LEU A 68 13.11 -9.26 -6.71
N MET A 69 12.12 -9.91 -6.11
CA MET A 69 10.71 -9.65 -6.36
C MET A 69 10.19 -8.65 -5.34
N PHE A 70 9.51 -7.62 -5.78
CA PHE A 70 8.81 -6.63 -4.96
C PHE A 70 7.32 -6.83 -5.10
N ASP A 71 6.70 -7.29 -4.01
CA ASP A 71 5.32 -7.77 -3.88
C ASP A 71 5.04 -9.12 -4.56
N ALA A 72 3.96 -9.75 -4.15
CA ALA A 72 3.60 -11.12 -4.51
C ALA A 72 2.13 -11.28 -4.95
N GLY A 73 1.56 -10.23 -5.51
CA GLY A 73 0.30 -10.24 -6.23
C GLY A 73 -0.98 -10.21 -5.40
N SER A 74 -2.10 -10.00 -6.10
CA SER A 74 -3.44 -9.73 -5.58
C SER A 74 -4.11 -10.93 -4.90
N GLY A 75 -3.76 -12.15 -5.31
CA GLY A 75 -4.46 -13.38 -4.89
C GLY A 75 -5.83 -13.59 -5.52
N GLU A 76 -6.17 -12.80 -6.53
CA GLU A 76 -7.43 -12.91 -7.25
C GLU A 76 -7.32 -13.82 -8.48
N ARG A 77 -6.11 -14.30 -8.79
CA ARG A 77 -5.88 -15.19 -9.92
C ARG A 77 -6.71 -16.48 -9.81
N PRO A 78 -7.22 -17.01 -10.93
CA PRO A 78 -7.98 -18.25 -10.94
C PRO A 78 -7.16 -19.42 -10.40
N ALA A 79 -7.83 -20.37 -9.73
CA ALA A 79 -7.20 -21.59 -9.27
C ALA A 79 -6.57 -22.34 -10.44
N GLY A 80 -5.32 -22.81 -10.27
CA GLY A 80 -4.54 -23.48 -11.30
C GLY A 80 -3.76 -22.55 -12.23
N SER A 81 -3.89 -21.22 -12.11
CA SER A 81 -2.99 -20.27 -12.77
C SER A 81 -1.60 -20.33 -12.16
N ARG A 82 -0.59 -19.86 -12.92
CA ARG A 82 0.78 -19.73 -12.41
C ARG A 82 0.83 -18.82 -11.19
N SER A 83 1.72 -19.14 -10.26
CA SER A 83 2.06 -18.24 -9.16
C SER A 83 2.92 -17.06 -9.68
N MET A 84 2.98 -15.99 -8.91
CA MET A 84 3.87 -14.85 -9.19
C MET A 84 5.34 -15.29 -9.28
N ARG A 85 5.77 -16.26 -8.45
CA ARG A 85 7.11 -16.83 -8.52
C ARG A 85 7.38 -17.52 -9.86
N GLU A 86 6.47 -18.38 -10.35
CA GLU A 86 6.62 -19.07 -11.62
C GLU A 86 6.66 -18.08 -12.81
N VAL A 87 5.96 -16.97 -12.71
CA VAL A 87 6.08 -15.88 -13.69
C VAL A 87 7.47 -15.26 -13.63
N ALA A 88 7.94 -14.87 -12.45
CA ALA A 88 9.25 -14.26 -12.24
C ALA A 88 10.41 -15.17 -12.72
N GLU A 89 10.35 -16.46 -12.47
CA GLU A 89 11.38 -17.45 -12.87
C GLU A 89 11.67 -17.45 -14.38
N ARG A 90 10.68 -17.09 -15.21
CA ARG A 90 10.86 -17.00 -16.69
C ARG A 90 11.86 -15.93 -17.11
N TYR A 91 12.13 -14.94 -16.26
CA TYR A 91 12.96 -13.77 -16.56
C TYR A 91 14.28 -13.73 -15.80
N THR A 92 14.52 -14.70 -14.90
CA THR A 92 15.71 -14.68 -14.01
C THR A 92 16.89 -15.48 -14.55
N GLY A 93 16.71 -16.33 -15.55
CA GLY A 93 17.75 -17.25 -16.02
C GLY A 93 18.23 -18.21 -14.94
N ASN A 94 17.30 -18.80 -14.18
CA ASN A 94 17.51 -19.71 -13.05
C ASN A 94 18.24 -19.12 -11.84
N LYS A 95 18.30 -17.81 -11.72
CA LYS A 95 18.83 -17.16 -10.51
C LYS A 95 17.86 -17.30 -9.34
N PRO A 96 18.36 -17.43 -8.11
CA PRO A 96 17.50 -17.42 -6.92
C PRO A 96 16.75 -16.09 -6.81
N ILE A 97 15.47 -16.16 -6.42
CA ILE A 97 14.59 -15.00 -6.27
C ILE A 97 14.33 -14.79 -4.79
N SER A 98 14.71 -13.63 -4.27
CA SER A 98 14.28 -13.15 -2.96
C SER A 98 12.99 -12.34 -3.10
N LEU A 99 12.10 -12.42 -2.12
CA LEU A 99 10.88 -11.62 -2.04
C LEU A 99 11.05 -10.55 -0.97
N ILE A 100 10.67 -9.31 -1.28
CA ILE A 100 10.44 -8.24 -0.32
C ILE A 100 9.04 -7.68 -0.54
N LEU A 101 8.32 -7.39 0.55
CA LEU A 101 6.97 -6.85 0.49
C LEU A 101 7.01 -5.34 0.69
N SER A 102 6.22 -4.61 -0.09
CA SER A 102 6.03 -3.17 0.12
C SER A 102 5.30 -2.91 1.44
N HIS A 103 4.29 -3.72 1.76
CA HIS A 103 3.53 -3.71 2.99
C HIS A 103 2.70 -5.01 3.11
N PHE A 104 1.76 -5.08 4.09
CA PHE A 104 1.09 -6.34 4.43
C PHE A 104 -0.35 -6.47 3.93
N HIS A 105 -0.85 -5.58 3.09
CA HIS A 105 -2.19 -5.75 2.54
C HIS A 105 -2.28 -6.97 1.63
N TYR A 106 -3.47 -7.56 1.55
CA TYR A 106 -3.72 -8.85 0.91
C TYR A 106 -3.28 -8.92 -0.55
N ASP A 107 -3.41 -7.82 -1.25
CA ASP A 107 -3.12 -7.67 -2.67
C ASP A 107 -1.64 -7.55 -3.02
N HIS A 108 -0.78 -7.53 -1.99
CA HIS A 108 0.68 -7.52 -2.13
C HIS A 108 1.36 -8.81 -1.63
N ILE A 109 0.63 -9.63 -0.86
CA ILE A 109 1.23 -10.76 -0.11
C ILE A 109 0.73 -12.13 -0.56
N SER A 110 -0.20 -12.21 -1.48
CA SER A 110 -1.01 -13.41 -1.69
C SER A 110 -0.22 -14.62 -2.14
N ASP A 111 0.76 -14.46 -3.00
CA ASP A 111 1.66 -15.55 -3.43
C ASP A 111 2.97 -15.62 -2.64
N ALA A 112 3.09 -14.91 -1.51
CA ALA A 112 4.32 -14.88 -0.71
C ALA A 112 4.77 -16.28 -0.25
N ALA A 113 3.82 -17.18 0.01
CA ALA A 113 4.10 -18.58 0.36
C ALA A 113 4.75 -19.41 -0.77
N ALA A 114 4.71 -18.93 -2.01
CA ALA A 114 5.39 -19.60 -3.14
C ALA A 114 6.91 -19.36 -3.13
N PHE A 115 7.39 -18.38 -2.35
CA PHE A 115 8.80 -18.04 -2.21
C PHE A 115 9.43 -18.77 -1.00
N ASP A 116 10.76 -18.91 -1.01
CA ASP A 116 11.48 -19.62 0.06
C ASP A 116 11.47 -18.89 1.41
N GLY A 117 11.04 -17.65 1.41
CA GLY A 117 10.84 -16.75 2.54
C GLY A 117 10.79 -15.31 2.08
N VAL A 118 10.42 -14.42 3.00
CA VAL A 118 10.26 -12.99 2.74
C VAL A 118 11.34 -12.18 3.44
N THR A 119 11.77 -11.09 2.79
CA THR A 119 12.54 -10.02 3.43
C THR A 119 11.54 -9.01 3.99
N LEU A 120 11.68 -8.66 5.27
CA LEU A 120 10.86 -7.65 5.93
C LEU A 120 11.73 -6.51 6.41
N ILE A 121 11.16 -5.32 6.53
CA ILE A 121 11.84 -4.17 7.13
C ILE A 121 12.13 -4.46 8.62
N ASP A 122 13.35 -4.18 9.07
CA ASP A 122 13.75 -4.35 10.47
C ASP A 122 13.21 -3.21 11.32
N ARG A 123 11.98 -3.40 11.79
CA ARG A 123 11.30 -2.53 12.74
C ARG A 123 11.21 -3.23 14.09
N PRO A 124 11.30 -2.50 15.21
CA PRO A 124 11.22 -3.10 16.55
C PRO A 124 9.94 -3.91 16.78
N ASP A 125 8.80 -3.46 16.25
CA ASP A 125 7.51 -4.16 16.37
C ASP A 125 7.45 -5.44 15.53
N ILE A 126 7.97 -5.41 14.30
CA ILE A 126 8.08 -6.58 13.43
C ILE A 126 9.07 -7.58 14.02
N HIS A 127 10.26 -7.11 14.40
CA HIS A 127 11.31 -7.97 14.98
C HIS A 127 10.81 -8.69 16.24
N ALA A 128 10.13 -7.97 17.14
CA ALA A 128 9.59 -8.55 18.37
C ALA A 128 8.43 -9.54 18.12
N ALA A 129 7.73 -9.43 16.99
CA ALA A 129 6.61 -10.31 16.64
C ALA A 129 7.05 -11.61 15.93
N ILE A 130 8.30 -11.69 15.46
CA ILE A 130 8.83 -12.92 14.83
C ILE A 130 9.02 -13.99 15.89
N LYS A 131 8.43 -15.16 15.65
CA LYS A 131 8.58 -16.37 16.48
C LYS A 131 9.01 -17.54 15.60
N ASP A 132 10.09 -18.21 16.00
CA ASP A 132 10.63 -19.36 15.27
C ASP A 132 10.87 -19.08 13.77
N GLY A 133 11.27 -17.86 13.43
CA GLY A 133 11.49 -17.42 12.05
C GLY A 133 10.21 -17.14 11.26
N ILE A 134 9.06 -17.08 11.91
CA ILE A 134 7.76 -16.78 11.31
C ILE A 134 7.24 -15.44 11.81
N TYR A 135 6.86 -14.57 10.91
CA TYR A 135 6.01 -13.42 11.16
C TYR A 135 4.58 -13.76 10.73
N THR A 136 3.60 -13.49 11.57
CA THR A 136 2.20 -13.78 11.24
C THR A 136 1.43 -12.49 11.05
N ILE A 137 1.04 -12.21 9.81
CA ILE A 137 0.21 -11.05 9.46
C ILE A 137 -1.20 -11.29 10.00
N GLY A 138 -1.71 -10.33 10.77
CA GLY A 138 -3.05 -10.37 11.32
C GLY A 138 -4.12 -9.81 10.36
N PRO A 139 -5.42 -10.09 10.63
CA PRO A 139 -6.53 -9.64 9.78
C PRO A 139 -6.61 -8.12 9.57
N LEU A 140 -6.21 -7.33 10.56
CA LEU A 140 -6.19 -5.86 10.44
C LEU A 140 -5.04 -5.37 9.55
N GLU A 141 -3.91 -6.07 9.57
CA GLU A 141 -2.75 -5.72 8.75
C GLU A 141 -2.97 -6.15 7.30
N SER A 142 -3.51 -7.36 7.08
CA SER A 142 -3.80 -7.87 5.73
C SER A 142 -5.07 -7.31 5.10
N GLN A 143 -5.95 -6.71 5.90
CA GLN A 143 -7.32 -6.35 5.51
C GLN A 143 -8.17 -7.55 5.04
N ARG A 144 -7.80 -8.76 5.47
CA ARG A 144 -8.55 -10.02 5.24
C ARG A 144 -8.83 -10.69 6.58
N MET A 145 -9.87 -11.52 6.62
CA MET A 145 -10.29 -12.22 7.86
C MET A 145 -9.45 -13.47 8.18
N ASP A 146 -8.25 -13.57 7.63
CA ASP A 146 -7.34 -14.71 7.82
C ASP A 146 -5.99 -14.27 8.42
N TRP A 147 -5.32 -15.21 9.08
CA TRP A 147 -3.98 -15.05 9.60
C TRP A 147 -2.98 -15.64 8.60
N ARG A 148 -1.97 -14.86 8.21
CA ARG A 148 -0.99 -15.27 7.19
C ARG A 148 0.41 -15.40 7.77
N PRO A 149 0.87 -16.64 8.06
CA PRO A 149 2.25 -16.87 8.48
C PRO A 149 3.19 -16.70 7.29
N LEU A 150 4.23 -15.90 7.48
CA LEU A 150 5.31 -15.69 6.53
C LEU A 150 6.61 -16.18 7.14
N LYS A 151 7.32 -17.08 6.42
CA LYS A 151 8.69 -17.42 6.77
C LYS A 151 9.59 -16.23 6.50
N VAL A 152 10.26 -15.73 7.53
CA VAL A 152 11.18 -14.59 7.41
C VAL A 152 12.55 -15.13 6.99
N ALA A 153 13.02 -14.70 5.82
CA ALA A 153 14.34 -15.06 5.31
C ALA A 153 15.39 -14.03 5.72
N HIS A 154 15.02 -12.75 5.81
CA HIS A 154 15.93 -11.66 6.12
C HIS A 154 15.17 -10.48 6.72
N LEU A 155 15.86 -9.72 7.60
CA LEU A 155 15.42 -8.40 8.04
C LEU A 155 16.37 -7.36 7.47
N VAL A 156 15.82 -6.33 6.82
CA VAL A 156 16.58 -5.28 6.15
C VAL A 156 16.39 -3.95 6.87
N ALA A 157 17.48 -3.25 7.17
CA ALA A 157 17.40 -1.95 7.83
C ALA A 157 16.97 -0.83 6.85
N ASP A 158 16.41 0.26 7.40
CA ASP A 158 16.11 1.47 6.63
C ASP A 158 17.38 2.08 6.02
N GLY A 159 17.42 2.24 4.71
CA GLY A 159 18.58 2.72 3.94
C GLY A 159 19.59 1.63 3.57
N GLU A 160 19.36 0.38 3.94
CA GLU A 160 20.23 -0.74 3.57
C GLU A 160 20.11 -1.08 2.08
N GLY A 161 21.23 -1.44 1.47
CA GLY A 161 21.32 -1.89 0.08
C GLY A 161 21.31 -3.41 -0.05
N LEU A 162 20.38 -3.95 -0.79
CA LEU A 162 20.34 -5.36 -1.19
C LEU A 162 21.20 -5.57 -2.44
N ASP A 163 22.28 -6.33 -2.32
CA ASP A 163 23.16 -6.66 -3.44
C ASP A 163 22.59 -7.86 -4.23
N LEU A 164 22.34 -7.63 -5.52
CA LEU A 164 21.85 -8.64 -6.46
C LEU A 164 22.96 -9.18 -7.39
N GLY A 165 24.21 -8.79 -7.14
CA GLY A 165 25.33 -9.00 -8.03
C GLY A 165 25.37 -7.94 -9.14
N GLY A 166 26.32 -7.00 -9.03
CA GLY A 166 26.42 -5.86 -9.96
C GLY A 166 25.26 -4.89 -9.97
N ARG A 167 24.26 -5.10 -9.11
CA ARG A 167 23.09 -4.25 -8.90
C ARG A 167 22.72 -4.16 -7.43
N THR A 168 22.72 -2.95 -6.89
CA THR A 168 22.29 -2.69 -5.50
C THR A 168 20.97 -1.96 -5.50
N VAL A 169 20.03 -2.44 -4.68
CA VAL A 169 18.70 -1.83 -4.50
C VAL A 169 18.58 -1.40 -3.05
N GLU A 170 18.47 -0.10 -2.81
CA GLU A 170 18.30 0.47 -1.48
C GLU A 170 16.85 0.30 -1.01
N VAL A 171 16.67 -0.02 0.27
CA VAL A 171 15.36 -0.23 0.90
C VAL A 171 15.08 0.91 1.87
N PHE A 172 13.95 1.58 1.71
CA PHE A 172 13.55 2.66 2.61
C PHE A 172 12.21 2.34 3.28
N ASN A 173 12.16 2.43 4.61
CA ASN A 173 10.88 2.43 5.33
C ASN A 173 10.29 3.83 5.29
N LEU A 174 9.17 3.98 4.61
CA LEU A 174 8.43 5.24 4.48
C LEU A 174 6.99 5.06 5.02
N PRO A 175 6.78 5.10 6.35
CA PRO A 175 5.45 5.06 6.94
C PRO A 175 4.52 6.14 6.39
N GLY A 176 3.24 5.78 6.23
CA GLY A 176 2.22 6.69 5.74
C GLY A 176 0.95 5.95 5.35
N HIS A 177 0.99 5.17 4.29
CA HIS A 177 -0.06 4.25 3.90
C HIS A 177 -0.23 3.15 4.97
N THR A 178 0.87 2.49 5.33
CA THR A 178 0.98 1.67 6.54
C THR A 178 2.25 2.05 7.31
N LYS A 179 2.41 1.54 8.53
CA LYS A 179 3.59 1.80 9.36
C LYS A 179 4.87 1.13 8.81
N GLU A 180 4.71 -0.01 8.13
CA GLU A 180 5.79 -0.82 7.57
C GLU A 180 6.03 -0.58 6.08
N SER A 181 5.37 0.41 5.47
CA SER A 181 5.52 0.69 4.04
C SER A 181 6.98 0.80 3.61
N VAL A 182 7.34 0.05 2.59
CA VAL A 182 8.70 -0.03 2.01
C VAL A 182 8.69 0.52 0.59
N VAL A 183 9.74 1.23 0.26
CA VAL A 183 10.05 1.73 -1.07
C VAL A 183 11.43 1.21 -1.47
N LEU A 184 11.59 0.78 -2.71
CA LEU A 184 12.86 0.33 -3.26
C LEU A 184 13.45 1.39 -4.20
N PHE A 185 14.73 1.67 -4.09
CA PHE A 185 15.42 2.62 -4.95
C PHE A 185 16.67 1.99 -5.59
N ASP A 186 16.61 1.72 -6.88
CA ASP A 186 17.80 1.46 -7.72
C ASP A 186 18.40 2.81 -8.14
N ARG A 187 19.31 3.30 -7.31
CA ARG A 187 19.91 4.62 -7.51
C ARG A 187 20.75 4.69 -8.80
N HIS A 188 21.41 3.62 -9.16
CA HIS A 188 22.24 3.59 -10.36
C HIS A 188 21.39 3.74 -11.64
N ARG A 189 20.21 3.14 -11.68
CA ARG A 189 19.27 3.23 -12.80
C ARG A 189 18.27 4.36 -12.64
N ASN A 190 18.29 5.04 -11.50
CA ASN A 190 17.36 6.10 -11.12
C ASN A 190 15.88 5.65 -11.20
N LEU A 191 15.61 4.42 -10.72
CA LEU A 191 14.29 3.80 -10.66
C LEU A 191 13.85 3.67 -9.22
N ILE A 192 12.64 4.11 -8.88
CA ILE A 192 12.07 3.96 -7.56
C ILE A 192 10.71 3.25 -7.65
N PHE A 193 10.52 2.25 -6.79
CA PHE A 193 9.33 1.41 -6.72
C PHE A 193 8.67 1.69 -5.37
N THR A 194 7.46 2.24 -5.40
CA THR A 194 6.85 2.87 -4.24
C THR A 194 5.78 2.03 -3.54
N GLY A 195 5.40 0.87 -4.11
CA GLY A 195 4.26 0.13 -3.60
C GLY A 195 3.04 1.05 -3.50
N ASP A 196 2.31 0.92 -2.40
CA ASP A 196 1.15 1.76 -2.10
C ASP A 196 1.49 3.06 -1.37
N PHE A 197 2.77 3.32 -1.14
CA PHE A 197 3.14 4.61 -0.57
C PHE A 197 2.79 5.76 -1.53
N VAL A 198 3.04 5.62 -2.84
CA VAL A 198 2.55 6.53 -3.89
C VAL A 198 2.26 5.73 -5.15
N TYR A 199 1.11 5.94 -5.72
CA TYR A 199 0.71 5.37 -7.02
C TYR A 199 -0.26 6.32 -7.73
N GLN A 200 -0.48 6.12 -9.01
CA GLN A 200 -1.43 6.88 -9.80
C GLN A 200 -2.55 5.94 -10.26
N HIS A 201 -3.69 6.03 -9.63
CA HIS A 201 -4.86 5.20 -9.90
C HIS A 201 -6.15 6.02 -9.82
N LEU A 202 -7.15 5.70 -10.61
CA LEU A 202 -8.46 6.37 -10.60
C LEU A 202 -9.17 6.26 -9.25
N GLY A 203 -8.94 5.17 -8.50
CA GLY A 203 -9.44 4.97 -7.15
C GLY A 203 -8.79 5.87 -6.08
N GLY A 204 -7.70 6.60 -6.43
CA GLY A 204 -7.01 7.54 -5.54
C GLY A 204 -6.14 6.88 -4.47
N ILE A 205 -5.43 7.72 -3.74
CA ILE A 205 -4.53 7.33 -2.64
C ILE A 205 -5.34 6.97 -1.40
N ILE A 206 -5.14 5.77 -0.90
CA ILE A 206 -5.81 5.27 0.30
C ILE A 206 -4.97 5.63 1.53
N ALA A 207 -5.48 6.54 2.36
CA ALA A 207 -4.86 6.97 3.61
C ALA A 207 -5.81 6.74 4.80
N PHE A 208 -6.50 5.60 4.82
CA PHE A 208 -7.42 5.18 5.88
C PHE A 208 -7.21 3.74 6.33
N ALA A 209 -6.31 3.01 5.70
CA ALA A 209 -5.99 1.63 6.03
C ALA A 209 -5.52 1.50 7.50
N SER A 210 -5.58 0.31 8.04
CA SER A 210 -5.02 0.03 9.36
C SER A 210 -3.52 0.37 9.37
N GLY A 211 -3.12 1.23 10.29
CA GLY A 211 -1.73 1.72 10.37
C GLY A 211 -1.43 2.96 9.53
N SER A 212 -2.41 3.52 8.79
CA SER A 212 -2.23 4.80 8.12
C SER A 212 -2.05 5.95 9.11
N ASP A 213 -1.09 6.82 8.81
CA ASP A 213 -0.78 8.03 9.58
C ASP A 213 -0.46 9.18 8.63
N LEU A 214 -1.34 10.20 8.58
CA LEU A 214 -1.19 11.33 7.67
C LEU A 214 0.06 12.18 7.96
N ARG A 215 0.49 12.28 9.23
CA ARG A 215 1.69 13.05 9.58
C ARG A 215 2.95 12.33 9.13
N ALA A 216 3.02 11.02 9.42
CA ALA A 216 4.09 10.17 8.90
C ALA A 216 4.08 10.17 7.36
N TYR A 217 2.93 10.12 6.72
CA TYR A 217 2.80 10.18 5.27
C TYR A 217 3.39 11.48 4.70
N LYS A 218 3.03 12.62 5.30
CA LYS A 218 3.59 13.92 4.90
C LYS A 218 5.09 14.01 5.10
N GLU A 219 5.59 13.56 6.25
CA GLU A 219 7.02 13.54 6.55
C GLU A 219 7.79 12.69 5.53
N ASN A 220 7.28 11.50 5.24
CA ASN A 220 7.92 10.56 4.33
C ASN A 220 7.72 10.91 2.85
N SER A 221 6.65 11.59 2.45
CA SER A 221 6.55 12.15 1.10
C SER A 221 7.60 13.23 0.86
N THR A 222 7.86 14.07 1.86
CA THR A 222 8.98 15.04 1.83
C THR A 222 10.34 14.32 1.76
N ARG A 223 10.54 13.27 2.57
CA ARG A 223 11.76 12.44 2.53
C ARG A 223 11.96 11.82 1.14
N LEU A 224 10.92 11.27 0.55
CA LEU A 224 10.95 10.69 -0.80
C LEU A 224 11.38 11.73 -1.86
N LEU A 225 10.87 12.95 -1.75
CA LEU A 225 11.31 14.05 -2.62
C LEU A 225 12.78 14.41 -2.42
N HIS A 226 13.32 14.32 -1.21
CA HIS A 226 14.75 14.56 -0.95
C HIS A 226 15.65 13.41 -1.44
N LEU A 227 15.17 12.18 -1.44
CA LEU A 227 15.89 11.01 -1.95
C LEU A 227 16.03 11.03 -3.48
N THR A 228 15.13 11.72 -4.18
CA THR A 228 14.94 11.65 -5.64
C THR A 228 15.24 12.97 -6.32
N ASN A 229 15.46 12.94 -7.62
CA ASN A 229 15.70 14.10 -8.47
C ASN A 229 14.68 14.18 -9.62
N ALA A 230 14.82 15.19 -10.50
CA ALA A 230 13.89 15.42 -11.60
C ALA A 230 13.84 14.29 -12.64
N ASP A 231 14.93 13.53 -12.77
CA ASP A 231 15.05 12.44 -13.75
C ASP A 231 14.67 11.08 -13.15
N THR A 232 14.30 11.02 -11.84
CA THR A 232 13.88 9.77 -11.20
C THR A 232 12.56 9.30 -11.79
N ARG A 233 12.53 8.04 -12.21
CA ARG A 233 11.34 7.37 -12.72
C ARG A 233 10.67 6.61 -11.59
N PHE A 234 9.40 6.92 -11.35
CA PHE A 234 8.59 6.34 -10.27
C PHE A 234 7.67 5.26 -10.78
N PHE A 235 7.50 4.21 -9.96
CA PHE A 235 6.68 3.05 -10.26
C PHE A 235 5.85 2.68 -9.03
N GLY A 236 4.51 2.75 -9.16
CA GLY A 236 3.54 2.43 -8.11
C GLY A 236 2.92 1.05 -8.28
N ALA A 237 2.15 0.60 -7.31
CA ALA A 237 1.60 -0.76 -7.32
C ALA A 237 0.20 -0.89 -7.94
N HIS A 238 -0.48 0.20 -8.25
CA HIS A 238 -1.84 0.16 -8.80
C HIS A 238 -2.02 1.06 -10.03
N GLY A 239 -2.89 0.63 -10.93
CA GLY A 239 -3.31 1.42 -12.09
C GLY A 239 -2.17 1.73 -13.04
N ILE A 240 -1.89 3.02 -13.28
CA ILE A 240 -0.79 3.46 -14.12
C ILE A 240 0.53 3.23 -13.38
N PRO A 241 1.37 2.28 -13.80
CA PRO A 241 2.55 1.93 -13.02
C PRO A 241 3.59 3.07 -12.98
N ARG A 242 3.60 3.97 -13.98
CA ARG A 242 4.56 5.06 -14.08
C ARG A 242 3.94 6.39 -13.75
N PHE A 243 4.66 7.18 -12.94
CA PHE A 243 4.35 8.58 -12.70
C PHE A 243 5.65 9.37 -12.50
N ASP A 244 5.54 10.67 -12.37
CA ASP A 244 6.70 11.54 -12.22
C ASP A 244 6.81 12.14 -10.80
N ARG A 245 7.91 12.81 -10.55
CA ARG A 245 8.18 13.46 -9.27
C ARG A 245 7.16 14.55 -8.93
N ASN A 246 6.49 15.14 -9.94
CA ASN A 246 5.48 16.18 -9.71
C ASN A 246 4.23 15.59 -9.04
N TRP A 247 3.91 14.32 -9.32
CA TRP A 247 2.83 13.60 -8.64
C TRP A 247 3.11 13.43 -7.15
N VAL A 248 4.33 13.05 -6.79
CA VAL A 248 4.76 12.98 -5.39
C VAL A 248 4.72 14.36 -4.73
N ALA A 249 5.19 15.40 -5.43
CA ALA A 249 5.15 16.76 -4.93
C ALA A 249 3.72 17.30 -4.79
N LEU A 250 2.79 16.86 -5.63
CA LEU A 250 1.37 17.18 -5.49
C LEU A 250 0.80 16.50 -4.23
N LEU A 251 1.03 15.21 -4.06
CA LEU A 251 0.62 14.48 -2.85
C LEU A 251 1.17 15.13 -1.58
N ASP A 252 2.47 15.46 -1.56
CA ASP A 252 3.14 16.11 -0.43
C ASP A 252 2.46 17.44 -0.04
N ARG A 253 2.11 18.25 -1.03
CA ARG A 253 1.41 19.53 -0.79
C ARG A 253 -0.03 19.33 -0.28
N GLU A 254 -0.75 18.36 -0.83
CA GLU A 254 -2.13 18.11 -0.39
C GLU A 254 -2.19 17.51 1.01
N LEU A 255 -1.26 16.62 1.37
CA LEU A 255 -1.13 16.12 2.74
C LEU A 255 -0.85 17.26 3.73
N ASP A 256 0.00 18.21 3.37
CA ASP A 256 0.26 19.40 4.21
C ASP A 256 -1.02 20.23 4.44
N LYS A 257 -1.83 20.45 3.40
CA LYS A 257 -3.11 21.16 3.51
C LYS A 257 -4.12 20.40 4.37
N ILE A 258 -4.19 19.08 4.22
CA ILE A 258 -5.07 18.21 5.02
C ILE A 258 -4.71 18.32 6.49
N ILE A 259 -3.43 18.15 6.84
CA ILE A 259 -2.93 18.22 8.22
C ILE A 259 -3.15 19.61 8.84
N LYS A 260 -3.03 20.69 8.07
CA LYS A 260 -3.30 22.05 8.50
C LYS A 260 -4.80 22.38 8.57
N GLY A 261 -5.67 21.50 8.11
CA GLY A 261 -7.12 21.72 8.05
C GLY A 261 -7.54 22.80 7.04
N THR A 262 -6.72 23.07 6.04
CA THR A 262 -6.98 24.07 4.98
C THR A 262 -7.48 23.45 3.67
N ALA A 263 -7.42 22.13 3.55
CA ALA A 263 -7.97 21.40 2.41
C ALA A 263 -9.49 21.27 2.54
N SER A 264 -10.20 21.50 1.46
CA SER A 264 -11.63 21.14 1.37
C SER A 264 -11.80 19.67 1.04
N TYR A 265 -12.86 19.06 1.56
CA TYR A 265 -13.22 17.68 1.27
C TYR A 265 -14.72 17.53 1.06
N ARG A 266 -15.09 16.44 0.42
CA ARG A 266 -16.46 15.93 0.35
C ARG A 266 -16.57 14.56 1.02
N TYR A 267 -17.75 14.15 1.40
CA TYR A 267 -18.00 12.77 1.81
C TYR A 267 -18.39 11.95 0.59
N ALA A 268 -17.78 10.80 0.44
CA ALA A 268 -18.12 9.82 -0.58
C ALA A 268 -17.99 8.39 -0.05
N ALA A 269 -18.68 7.45 -0.68
CA ALA A 269 -18.42 6.04 -0.47
C ALA A 269 -17.16 5.64 -1.27
N HIS A 270 -16.46 4.64 -0.78
CA HIS A 270 -15.38 3.98 -1.52
C HIS A 270 -15.76 2.53 -1.76
N TYR A 271 -15.44 1.97 -2.92
CA TYR A 271 -15.84 0.62 -3.31
C TYR A 271 -15.34 -0.47 -2.34
N LEU A 272 -14.18 -0.30 -1.73
CA LEU A 272 -13.65 -1.22 -0.71
C LEU A 272 -14.46 -1.24 0.59
N ALA A 273 -15.21 -0.16 0.89
CA ALA A 273 -16.04 -0.06 2.09
C ALA A 273 -17.22 0.89 1.86
N PRO A 274 -18.21 0.49 1.06
CA PRO A 274 -19.29 1.37 0.60
C PRO A 274 -20.23 1.86 1.72
N GLY A 275 -20.24 1.19 2.86
CA GLY A 275 -21.05 1.59 4.03
C GLY A 275 -20.42 2.69 4.90
N ILE A 276 -19.21 3.13 4.61
CA ILE A 276 -18.48 4.12 5.41
C ILE A 276 -18.36 5.43 4.62
N PRO A 277 -18.80 6.58 5.18
CA PRO A 277 -18.58 7.88 4.54
C PRO A 277 -17.10 8.29 4.68
N TRP A 278 -16.35 8.15 3.59
CA TRP A 278 -14.95 8.58 3.53
C TRP A 278 -14.86 10.08 3.28
N ARG A 279 -13.82 10.72 3.81
CA ARG A 279 -13.44 12.05 3.39
C ARG A 279 -12.57 11.94 2.14
N VAL A 280 -12.97 12.63 1.10
CA VAL A 280 -12.25 12.66 -0.18
C VAL A 280 -11.75 14.06 -0.43
N TYR A 281 -10.44 14.20 -0.45
CA TYR A 281 -9.74 15.39 -0.88
C TYR A 281 -9.36 15.22 -2.35
N GLN A 282 -9.58 16.24 -3.15
CA GLN A 282 -9.34 16.18 -4.59
C GLN A 282 -8.56 17.40 -5.06
N ASN A 283 -7.53 17.17 -5.88
CA ASN A 283 -6.85 18.21 -6.63
C ASN A 283 -6.47 17.68 -8.03
N GLY A 284 -7.23 18.11 -9.05
CA GLY A 284 -7.14 17.51 -10.39
C GLY A 284 -7.47 16.01 -10.33
N ASP A 285 -6.56 15.19 -10.82
CA ASP A 285 -6.68 13.72 -10.85
C ASP A 285 -6.22 13.04 -9.56
N LEU A 286 -5.64 13.81 -8.61
CA LEU A 286 -5.27 13.26 -7.32
C LEU A 286 -6.46 13.24 -6.38
N TYR A 287 -6.82 12.06 -5.93
CA TYR A 287 -7.79 11.81 -4.87
C TYR A 287 -7.07 11.22 -3.65
N ILE A 288 -7.39 11.71 -2.46
CA ILE A 288 -6.88 11.17 -1.19
C ILE A 288 -8.08 10.83 -0.32
N TYR A 289 -8.20 9.56 0.02
CA TYR A 289 -9.27 9.04 0.87
C TYR A 289 -8.80 8.90 2.31
N THR A 290 -9.51 9.55 3.23
CA THR A 290 -9.25 9.44 4.67
C THR A 290 -10.52 9.12 5.44
N THR A 291 -10.39 8.86 6.74
CA THR A 291 -11.51 8.73 7.66
C THR A 291 -11.39 9.72 8.82
N PRO A 292 -12.49 10.03 9.52
CA PRO A 292 -12.41 10.79 10.76
C PRO A 292 -11.55 10.16 11.86
N LEU A 293 -11.21 8.87 11.74
CA LEU A 293 -10.33 8.18 12.70
C LEU A 293 -8.85 8.48 12.43
N VAL A 294 -8.47 8.55 11.16
CA VAL A 294 -7.09 8.84 10.73
C VAL A 294 -6.86 10.36 10.62
N ASP A 295 -7.90 11.08 10.20
CA ASP A 295 -7.93 12.54 10.06
C ASP A 295 -9.06 13.12 10.94
N PRO A 296 -8.90 13.14 12.27
CA PRO A 296 -9.93 13.68 13.14
C PRO A 296 -10.07 15.19 12.92
N PRO A 297 -11.33 15.73 12.87
CA PRO A 297 -11.53 17.16 12.85
C PRO A 297 -10.81 17.80 14.03
N VAL A 298 -10.11 18.92 13.82
CA VAL A 298 -9.35 19.65 14.87
C VAL A 298 -10.23 19.92 16.11
N PHE A 299 -11.52 20.08 15.90
CA PHE A 299 -12.52 20.26 16.98
C PHE A 299 -12.79 18.97 17.78
N TRP A 300 -12.69 17.77 17.15
CA TRP A 300 -13.08 16.51 17.81
C TRP A 300 -11.99 15.91 18.68
N SER A 301 -10.73 16.23 18.46
CA SER A 301 -9.61 15.56 19.15
C SER A 301 -9.59 15.82 20.67
N LYS A 302 -10.08 16.97 21.15
CA LYS A 302 -10.13 17.29 22.57
C LYS A 302 -11.45 16.91 23.23
N TRP A 303 -12.57 17.07 22.54
CA TRP A 303 -13.89 16.86 23.10
C TRP A 303 -14.40 15.42 22.97
N MET A 304 -13.95 14.70 21.96
CA MET A 304 -14.35 13.30 21.77
C MET A 304 -13.78 12.40 22.88
N TRP A 305 -12.54 12.60 23.29
CA TRP A 305 -11.97 11.89 24.43
C TRP A 305 -12.67 12.22 25.75
N LEU A 306 -13.10 13.46 25.93
CA LEU A 306 -13.94 13.85 27.07
C LEU A 306 -15.32 13.20 27.01
N LEU A 307 -15.95 13.12 25.83
CA LEU A 307 -17.25 12.46 25.65
C LEU A 307 -17.14 10.93 25.86
N VAL A 308 -16.14 10.30 25.31
CA VAL A 308 -15.88 8.85 25.50
C VAL A 308 -15.57 8.56 26.97
N ALA A 309 -14.78 9.38 27.63
CA ALA A 309 -14.46 9.23 29.05
C ALA A 309 -15.70 9.44 29.92
N THR A 310 -16.54 10.44 29.64
CA THR A 310 -17.78 10.69 30.37
C THR A 310 -18.85 9.61 30.14
N MET A 311 -19.00 9.13 28.92
CA MET A 311 -19.88 7.98 28.61
C MET A 311 -19.40 6.69 29.29
N GLY A 312 -18.08 6.44 29.28
CA GLY A 312 -17.49 5.30 30.02
C GLY A 312 -17.74 5.35 31.52
N LEU A 313 -17.58 6.54 32.13
CA LEU A 313 -17.90 6.76 33.55
C LEU A 313 -19.38 6.58 33.86
N LEU A 314 -20.27 7.08 33.02
CA LEU A 314 -21.72 6.90 33.16
C LEU A 314 -22.12 5.42 33.07
N LEU A 315 -21.52 4.69 32.13
CA LEU A 315 -21.76 3.26 31.97
C LEU A 315 -21.28 2.47 33.21
N LEU A 316 -20.09 2.79 33.72
CA LEU A 316 -19.54 2.19 34.93
C LEU A 316 -20.42 2.50 36.17
N CYS A 317 -20.93 3.74 36.31
CA CYS A 317 -21.86 4.12 37.39
C CYS A 317 -23.20 3.38 37.26
N LEU A 318 -23.69 3.18 36.01
CA LEU A 318 -24.92 2.42 35.77
C LEU A 318 -24.74 0.94 36.12
N LEU A 319 -23.63 0.33 35.70
CA LEU A 319 -23.29 -1.05 36.03
C LEU A 319 -23.10 -1.23 37.54
N TYR A 320 -22.45 -0.29 38.22
CA TYR A 320 -22.32 -0.29 39.67
C TYR A 320 -23.68 -0.25 40.36
N ARG A 321 -24.60 0.61 39.90
CA ARG A 321 -26.00 0.68 40.47
C ARG A 321 -26.80 -0.59 40.23
N ILE A 322 -26.58 -1.31 39.13
CA ILE A 322 -27.26 -2.57 38.82
C ILE A 322 -26.68 -3.72 39.67
N MET A 323 -25.38 -3.69 39.93
CA MET A 323 -24.66 -4.76 40.64
C MET A 323 -24.58 -4.53 42.17
N ALA A 324 -24.86 -3.32 42.65
CA ALA A 324 -24.85 -3.04 44.07
C ALA A 324 -25.96 -3.83 44.78
N PRO A 325 -25.65 -4.59 45.84
CA PRO A 325 -26.66 -5.31 46.57
C PRO A 325 -27.67 -4.32 47.16
N ARG A 326 -28.96 -4.57 46.92
CA ARG A 326 -30.05 -3.86 47.61
C ARG A 326 -30.09 -4.40 49.02
N PHE A 327 -29.52 -3.64 49.97
CA PHE A 327 -29.76 -3.85 51.40
C PHE A 327 -31.11 -3.24 51.79
#